data_f7e99241a7134968b016165844d4add6
#
_entry.id   f7e99241a7134968b016165844d4add6
#
_cell.length_a   1.000
_cell.length_b   1.000
_cell.length_c   1.000
_cell.angle_alpha   90.00
_cell.angle_beta   90.00
_cell.angle_gamma   90.00
#
_symmetry.space_group_name_H-M   'P 1'
#
loop_
_entity.id
_entity.type
_entity.pdbx_description
1 polymer ?
#
loop_
_entity_poly.entity_id
_entity_poly.type
_entity_poly.pdbx_seq_one_letter_code
_entity_poly.pdbx_strand_id
1 'polypeptide(L)'
;MIRHFAIFCFLLLTSSIYAQDFEVSPVLISFNADPGEIQTKQINLINHSSIPQKYMLKVSDYELDKDGNKKSVPAGKSKRSCADWITINPSIIELNPNQSATIEALMTVPKDGFSAKWCMIGVQVTKEQTAFEADKNLATGVVLVPRITILVKQSPRNNSNYKATVKGLKEITKLGDNQRSFEVLVTNTGDNIIEANVNLALADMQTAKEEKFTPVKVTVYPDNERTVVLKLPAKLNKGKYALAAILDYGHRQPMGGTQMLLEVK
;
A
#
# COMPACT_ATOMS: atom_id res chain seq x y z
N MET A 1 52.91 -5.40 6.61
CA MET A 1 51.77 -5.11 5.74
C MET A 1 50.46 -5.66 6.29
N ILE A 2 50.35 -6.90 6.69
CA ILE A 2 49.09 -7.52 7.19
C ILE A 2 48.50 -6.83 8.44
N ARG A 3 49.36 -6.33 9.36
CA ARG A 3 48.93 -5.68 10.61
C ARG A 3 48.29 -4.30 10.40
N HIS A 4 48.65 -3.58 9.36
CA HIS A 4 48.07 -2.29 9.01
C HIS A 4 46.77 -2.45 8.21
N PHE A 5 46.63 -3.54 7.45
CA PHE A 5 45.42 -3.87 6.72
C PHE A 5 44.29 -4.25 7.68
N ALA A 6 44.58 -5.00 8.76
CA ALA A 6 43.60 -5.36 9.78
C ALA A 6 43.07 -4.15 10.55
N ILE A 7 43.91 -3.15 10.83
CA ILE A 7 43.51 -1.91 11.50
C ILE A 7 42.61 -1.07 10.57
N PHE A 8 42.89 -1.03 9.27
CA PHE A 8 42.09 -0.31 8.29
C PHE A 8 40.71 -0.94 8.08
N CYS A 9 40.61 -2.28 8.08
CA CYS A 9 39.31 -2.99 8.04
C CYS A 9 38.48 -2.76 9.31
N PHE A 10 39.08 -2.62 10.48
CA PHE A 10 38.35 -2.37 11.72
C PHE A 10 37.80 -0.92 11.81
N LEU A 11 38.46 0.04 11.18
CA LEU A 11 37.97 1.41 11.09
C LEU A 11 36.78 1.60 10.13
N LEU A 12 36.60 0.70 9.15
CA LEU A 12 35.48 0.74 8.22
C LEU A 12 34.17 0.19 8.79
N LEU A 13 34.21 -0.51 9.95
CA LEU A 13 33.04 -1.09 10.62
C LEU A 13 32.31 -0.11 11.54
N THR A 14 32.78 1.13 11.70
CA THR A 14 32.11 2.19 12.50
C THR A 14 31.19 3.09 11.67
N SER A 15 30.62 2.58 10.55
CA SER A 15 29.53 3.29 9.91
C SER A 15 28.34 3.29 10.86
N SER A 16 28.07 4.46 11.47
CA SER A 16 26.87 4.69 12.26
C SER A 16 25.66 4.41 11.37
N ILE A 17 25.04 3.26 11.57
CA ILE A 17 23.71 2.98 10.99
C ILE A 17 22.79 3.96 11.70
N TYR A 18 22.37 5.02 11.02
CA TYR A 18 21.30 5.88 11.49
C TYR A 18 20.04 5.02 11.57
N ALA A 19 19.76 4.51 12.75
CA ALA A 19 18.49 3.87 13.03
C ALA A 19 17.39 4.95 12.96
N GLN A 20 16.20 4.55 12.55
CA GLN A 20 15.04 5.44 12.53
C GLN A 20 14.79 5.96 13.94
N ASP A 21 14.57 7.27 14.11
CA ASP A 21 14.44 7.92 15.43
C ASP A 21 13.21 7.43 16.22
N PHE A 22 12.23 6.82 15.56
CA PHE A 22 11.05 6.26 16.21
C PHE A 22 10.42 5.14 15.37
N GLU A 23 9.66 4.29 16.03
CA GLU A 23 8.96 3.16 15.44
C GLU A 23 7.47 3.25 15.72
N VAL A 24 6.67 2.84 14.72
CA VAL A 24 5.21 2.75 14.83
C VAL A 24 4.76 1.39 14.31
N SER A 25 3.94 0.68 15.07
CA SER A 25 3.35 -0.59 14.64
C SER A 25 1.91 -0.74 15.14
N PRO A 26 1.02 -1.36 14.33
CA PRO A 26 1.21 -1.78 12.94
C PRO A 26 1.14 -0.59 11.97
N VAL A 27 1.69 -0.75 10.75
CA VAL A 27 1.60 0.26 9.67
C VAL A 27 0.35 0.10 8.79
N LEU A 28 -0.46 -0.93 9.05
CA LEU A 28 -1.76 -1.17 8.43
C LEU A 28 -2.75 -1.62 9.50
N ILE A 29 -3.85 -0.89 9.62
CA ILE A 29 -4.97 -1.19 10.52
C ILE A 29 -6.20 -1.50 9.67
N SER A 30 -6.81 -2.67 9.92
CA SER A 30 -8.06 -3.07 9.29
C SER A 30 -9.17 -3.15 10.33
N PHE A 31 -10.21 -2.36 10.16
CA PHE A 31 -11.46 -2.43 10.89
C PHE A 31 -12.49 -3.20 10.07
N ASN A 32 -13.33 -3.97 10.75
CA ASN A 32 -14.40 -4.76 10.16
C ASN A 32 -15.71 -4.49 10.89
N ALA A 33 -15.93 -3.26 11.30
CA ALA A 33 -17.13 -2.86 12.02
C ALA A 33 -18.32 -2.71 11.06
N ASP A 34 -19.48 -3.20 11.46
CA ASP A 34 -20.72 -3.00 10.73
C ASP A 34 -21.33 -1.62 11.05
N PRO A 35 -22.29 -1.12 10.23
CA PRO A 35 -22.95 0.16 10.48
C PRO A 35 -23.50 0.27 11.89
N GLY A 36 -23.16 1.36 12.59
CA GLY A 36 -23.53 1.64 13.97
C GLY A 36 -22.61 1.02 15.03
N GLU A 37 -21.62 0.22 14.64
CA GLU A 37 -20.66 -0.38 15.58
C GLU A 37 -19.47 0.52 15.88
N ILE A 38 -18.85 0.25 17.01
CA ILE A 38 -17.59 0.86 17.47
C ILE A 38 -16.54 -0.24 17.60
N GLN A 39 -15.34 0.03 17.10
CA GLN A 39 -14.20 -0.89 17.21
C GLN A 39 -12.92 -0.14 17.54
N THR A 40 -12.14 -0.65 18.52
CA THR A 40 -10.84 -0.06 18.91
C THR A 40 -9.69 -0.93 18.42
N LYS A 41 -8.63 -0.29 17.96
CA LYS A 41 -7.33 -0.90 17.62
C LYS A 41 -6.22 -0.13 18.30
N GLN A 42 -5.12 -0.82 18.60
CA GLN A 42 -3.96 -0.25 19.27
C GLN A 42 -2.85 0.06 18.28
N ILE A 43 -2.14 1.15 18.54
CA ILE A 43 -0.94 1.60 17.86
C ILE A 43 0.16 1.69 18.90
N ASN A 44 1.27 0.98 18.69
CA ASN A 44 2.44 1.11 19.53
C ASN A 44 3.39 2.12 18.89
N LEU A 45 3.87 3.06 19.70
CA LEU A 45 4.84 4.06 19.36
C LEU A 45 6.05 3.94 20.28
N ILE A 46 7.26 3.89 19.72
CA ILE A 46 8.51 3.78 20.47
C ILE A 46 9.44 4.93 20.05
N ASN A 47 9.99 5.63 21.01
CA ASN A 47 11.04 6.63 20.79
C ASN A 47 12.42 5.96 20.86
N HIS A 48 13.12 5.85 19.75
CA HIS A 48 14.49 5.30 19.67
C HIS A 48 15.56 6.38 19.75
N SER A 49 15.17 7.66 19.80
CA SER A 49 16.12 8.75 19.93
C SER A 49 16.74 8.84 21.33
N SER A 50 17.86 9.52 21.45
CA SER A 50 18.55 9.77 22.72
C SER A 50 17.96 10.93 23.54
N ILE A 51 16.91 11.60 23.02
CA ILE A 51 16.26 12.74 23.67
C ILE A 51 14.75 12.54 23.77
N PRO A 52 14.06 13.18 24.72
CA PRO A 52 12.59 13.20 24.76
C PRO A 52 12.05 13.79 23.45
N GLN A 53 11.00 13.17 22.92
CA GLN A 53 10.35 13.58 21.68
C GLN A 53 8.84 13.69 21.88
N LYS A 54 8.26 14.74 21.32
CA LYS A 54 6.81 14.95 21.29
C LYS A 54 6.28 14.54 19.92
N TYR A 55 5.31 13.65 19.91
CA TYR A 55 4.69 13.10 18.71
C TYR A 55 3.27 13.60 18.54
N MET A 56 2.89 13.87 17.31
CA MET A 56 1.52 14.22 16.92
C MET A 56 1.00 13.18 15.94
N LEU A 57 -0.20 12.66 16.20
CA LEU A 57 -0.92 11.75 15.32
C LEU A 57 -2.07 12.53 14.67
N LYS A 58 -2.08 12.56 13.34
CA LYS A 58 -3.08 13.29 12.57
C LYS A 58 -3.72 12.38 11.52
N VAL A 59 -5.06 12.36 11.49
CA VAL A 59 -5.81 11.66 10.44
C VAL A 59 -5.84 12.51 9.18
N SER A 60 -5.70 11.86 8.04
CA SER A 60 -5.85 12.44 6.71
C SER A 60 -6.35 11.36 5.74
N ASP A 61 -6.77 11.77 4.55
CA ASP A 61 -7.17 10.82 3.51
C ASP A 61 -6.02 10.48 2.57
N TYR A 62 -6.25 9.49 1.71
CA TYR A 62 -5.43 9.26 0.55
C TYR A 62 -6.27 8.82 -0.65
N GLU A 63 -5.78 9.18 -1.82
CA GLU A 63 -6.27 8.73 -3.12
C GLU A 63 -5.26 7.78 -3.76
N LEU A 64 -5.74 6.91 -4.64
CA LEU A 64 -4.90 5.96 -5.35
C LEU A 64 -4.91 6.28 -6.85
N ASP A 65 -3.74 6.17 -7.48
CA ASP A 65 -3.63 6.13 -8.93
C ASP A 65 -3.78 4.69 -9.49
N LYS A 66 -3.74 4.54 -10.81
CA LYS A 66 -3.85 3.24 -11.49
C LYS A 66 -2.69 2.30 -11.21
N ASP A 67 -1.55 2.82 -10.76
CA ASP A 67 -0.38 2.04 -10.36
C ASP A 67 -0.43 1.67 -8.87
N GLY A 68 -1.42 2.22 -8.14
CA GLY A 68 -1.67 2.01 -6.71
C GLY A 68 -0.81 2.83 -5.78
N ASN A 69 -0.14 3.85 -6.32
CA ASN A 69 0.53 4.82 -5.49
C ASN A 69 -0.49 5.62 -4.70
N LYS A 70 -0.15 5.95 -3.48
CA LYS A 70 -1.03 6.67 -2.56
C LYS A 70 -0.60 8.12 -2.45
N LYS A 71 -1.52 9.04 -2.74
CA LYS A 71 -1.32 10.47 -2.58
C LYS A 71 -2.13 10.95 -1.39
N SER A 72 -1.47 11.55 -0.40
CA SER A 72 -2.15 12.14 0.76
C SER A 72 -2.96 13.36 0.36
N VAL A 73 -4.19 13.42 0.88
CA VAL A 73 -5.09 14.57 0.75
C VAL A 73 -5.67 14.91 2.12
N PRO A 74 -6.17 16.14 2.35
CA PRO A 74 -6.78 16.52 3.63
C PRO A 74 -7.93 15.58 4.03
N ALA A 75 -8.15 15.42 5.33
CA ALA A 75 -9.26 14.63 5.87
C ALA A 75 -10.62 15.09 5.32
N GLY A 76 -11.52 14.15 5.02
CA GLY A 76 -12.85 14.38 4.48
C GLY A 76 -12.88 14.79 3.00
N LYS A 77 -11.75 14.78 2.28
CA LYS A 77 -11.69 15.16 0.86
C LYS A 77 -11.79 13.98 -0.09
N SER A 78 -11.48 12.77 0.36
CA SER A 78 -11.71 11.58 -0.46
C SER A 78 -13.18 11.16 -0.41
N LYS A 79 -13.73 10.74 -1.55
CA LYS A 79 -15.11 10.19 -1.66
C LYS A 79 -15.35 9.01 -0.71
N ARG A 80 -14.31 8.23 -0.45
CA ARG A 80 -14.34 7.03 0.40
C ARG A 80 -13.58 7.25 1.73
N SER A 81 -13.61 8.48 2.26
CA SER A 81 -13.00 8.82 3.54
C SER A 81 -13.69 8.14 4.71
N CYS A 82 -12.89 7.63 5.67
CA CYS A 82 -13.33 7.32 7.03
C CYS A 82 -12.59 8.18 8.07
N ALA A 83 -12.00 9.30 7.66
CA ALA A 83 -11.22 10.15 8.56
C ALA A 83 -12.06 10.68 9.74
N ASP A 84 -13.31 11.06 9.46
CA ASP A 84 -14.23 11.58 10.48
C ASP A 84 -14.83 10.47 11.38
N TRP A 85 -14.57 9.20 11.06
CA TRP A 85 -15.01 8.06 11.86
C TRP A 85 -13.96 7.62 12.87
N ILE A 86 -12.72 8.17 12.77
CA ILE A 86 -11.60 7.78 13.61
C ILE A 86 -11.31 8.85 14.67
N THR A 87 -11.26 8.39 15.91
CA THR A 87 -10.75 9.17 17.04
C THR A 87 -9.45 8.53 17.53
N ILE A 88 -8.41 9.34 17.75
CA ILE A 88 -7.10 8.90 18.26
C ILE A 88 -6.90 9.44 19.66
N ASN A 89 -6.57 8.57 20.60
CA ASN A 89 -6.36 8.94 21.97
C ASN A 89 -5.11 8.25 22.58
N PRO A 90 -4.11 9.02 23.04
CA PRO A 90 -3.93 10.46 22.83
C PRO A 90 -3.49 10.80 21.40
N SER A 91 -3.88 11.98 20.89
CA SER A 91 -3.42 12.47 19.57
C SER A 91 -2.07 13.17 19.62
N ILE A 92 -1.63 13.57 20.82
CA ILE A 92 -0.31 14.14 21.10
C ILE A 92 0.26 13.43 22.33
N ILE A 93 1.52 13.00 22.25
CA ILE A 93 2.20 12.30 23.34
C ILE A 93 3.69 12.65 23.35
N GLU A 94 4.26 12.76 24.54
CA GLU A 94 5.70 12.91 24.74
C GLU A 94 6.27 11.62 25.30
N LEU A 95 7.39 11.15 24.71
CA LEU A 95 8.08 9.93 25.11
C LEU A 95 9.55 10.25 25.41
N ASN A 96 10.03 9.77 26.54
CA ASN A 96 11.44 9.78 26.89
C ASN A 96 12.25 8.83 25.98
N PRO A 97 13.59 8.93 25.95
CA PRO A 97 14.44 7.98 25.25
C PRO A 97 14.08 6.53 25.56
N ASN A 98 13.93 5.71 24.53
CA ASN A 98 13.56 4.28 24.60
C ASN A 98 12.22 3.98 25.28
N GLN A 99 11.38 4.98 25.51
CA GLN A 99 10.03 4.79 26.03
C GLN A 99 9.08 4.38 24.92
N SER A 100 8.15 3.50 25.24
CA SER A 100 7.03 3.10 24.38
C SER A 100 5.69 3.54 24.98
N ALA A 101 4.71 3.75 24.09
CA ALA A 101 3.32 3.96 24.49
C ALA A 101 2.35 3.29 23.53
N THR A 102 1.20 2.91 24.09
CA THR A 102 0.07 2.39 23.31
C THR A 102 -0.96 3.51 23.13
N ILE A 103 -1.35 3.75 21.89
CA ILE A 103 -2.31 4.77 21.48
C ILE A 103 -3.54 4.03 20.94
N GLU A 104 -4.72 4.50 21.29
CA GLU A 104 -5.96 3.91 20.81
C GLU A 104 -6.48 4.63 19.57
N ALA A 105 -6.81 3.86 18.57
CA ALA A 105 -7.56 4.30 17.39
C ALA A 105 -8.98 3.72 17.48
N LEU A 106 -9.95 4.57 17.72
CA LEU A 106 -11.37 4.23 17.85
C LEU A 106 -12.08 4.53 16.54
N MET A 107 -12.67 3.51 15.92
CA MET A 107 -13.53 3.63 14.75
C MET A 107 -14.98 3.62 15.18
N THR A 108 -15.74 4.66 14.84
CA THR A 108 -17.19 4.74 15.02
C THR A 108 -17.86 4.77 13.65
N VAL A 109 -18.46 3.65 13.24
CA VAL A 109 -19.10 3.56 11.92
C VAL A 109 -20.52 4.12 11.98
N PRO A 110 -20.90 5.11 11.16
CA PRO A 110 -22.26 5.61 11.08
C PRO A 110 -23.25 4.51 10.66
N LYS A 111 -24.55 4.71 10.96
CA LYS A 111 -25.61 3.77 10.62
C LYS A 111 -25.79 3.53 9.11
N ASP A 112 -25.32 4.45 8.28
CA ASP A 112 -25.30 4.40 6.80
C ASP A 112 -23.96 3.98 6.22
N GLY A 113 -23.01 3.55 7.06
CA GLY A 113 -21.65 3.18 6.69
C GLY A 113 -21.51 1.78 6.08
N PHE A 114 -22.25 1.46 5.01
CA PHE A 114 -22.31 0.11 4.42
C PHE A 114 -21.15 -0.25 3.48
N SER A 115 -20.37 0.70 3.01
CA SER A 115 -19.29 0.47 2.03
C SER A 115 -17.91 0.57 2.64
N ALA A 116 -16.93 -0.06 1.99
CA ALA A 116 -15.54 0.08 2.40
C ALA A 116 -15.06 1.51 2.24
N LYS A 117 -14.32 1.98 3.25
CA LYS A 117 -13.72 3.30 3.33
C LYS A 117 -12.29 3.21 3.83
N TRP A 118 -11.51 4.26 3.64
CA TRP A 118 -10.12 4.28 4.06
C TRP A 118 -9.65 5.70 4.38
N CYS A 119 -8.60 5.76 5.19
CA CYS A 119 -7.87 6.97 5.53
C CYS A 119 -6.44 6.60 5.95
N MET A 120 -5.67 7.55 6.42
CA MET A 120 -4.35 7.30 6.99
C MET A 120 -4.16 8.10 8.27
N ILE A 121 -3.30 7.58 9.15
CA ILE A 121 -2.83 8.26 10.35
C ILE A 121 -1.36 8.56 10.14
N GLY A 122 -1.00 9.84 10.12
CA GLY A 122 0.39 10.28 10.08
C GLY A 122 0.91 10.51 11.48
N VAL A 123 2.01 9.84 11.85
CA VAL A 123 2.73 10.04 13.10
C VAL A 123 3.99 10.82 12.79
N GLN A 124 4.16 11.99 13.40
CA GLN A 124 5.30 12.86 13.16
C GLN A 124 5.82 13.48 14.45
N VAL A 125 7.12 13.76 14.49
CA VAL A 125 7.72 14.52 15.57
C VAL A 125 7.29 15.98 15.46
N THR A 126 6.86 16.57 16.58
CA THR A 126 6.62 18.01 16.66
C THR A 126 7.84 18.69 17.27
N LYS A 127 8.48 19.57 16.49
CA LYS A 127 9.51 20.46 17.04
C LYS A 127 8.83 21.75 17.50
N GLU A 128 9.00 22.08 18.77
CA GLU A 128 8.66 23.42 19.23
C GLU A 128 9.71 24.38 18.66
N GLN A 129 9.31 25.22 17.71
CA GLN A 129 10.18 26.31 17.26
C GLN A 129 10.21 27.37 18.36
N THR A 130 11.37 27.52 19.01
CA THR A 130 11.58 28.70 19.84
C THR A 130 11.73 29.94 18.95
N ALA A 131 11.35 31.12 19.44
CA ALA A 131 11.50 32.38 18.69
C ALA A 131 12.96 32.61 18.24
N PHE A 132 13.92 32.12 18.99
CA PHE A 132 15.36 32.17 18.67
C PHE A 132 15.76 31.25 17.50
N GLU A 133 15.11 30.12 17.34
CA GLU A 133 15.34 29.20 16.19
C GLU A 133 14.64 29.69 14.92
N ALA A 134 13.49 30.38 15.06
CA ALA A 134 12.81 31.03 13.95
C ALA A 134 13.69 32.12 13.32
N ASP A 135 14.44 32.87 14.12
CA ASP A 135 15.34 33.95 13.68
C ASP A 135 16.59 33.40 12.97
N LYS A 136 17.13 32.25 13.42
CA LYS A 136 18.24 31.53 12.76
C LYS A 136 17.87 30.84 11.46
N ASN A 137 16.61 30.43 11.29
CA ASN A 137 16.11 29.73 10.09
C ASN A 137 15.73 30.65 8.93
N LEU A 138 15.92 31.97 9.05
CA LEU A 138 15.91 32.91 7.93
C LEU A 138 17.04 32.70 6.92
N ALA A 139 18.04 31.88 7.26
CA ALA A 139 19.09 31.42 6.33
C ALA A 139 18.69 30.00 5.83
N THR A 140 18.03 29.93 4.67
CA THR A 140 17.90 28.79 3.74
C THR A 140 18.25 27.38 4.29
N GLY A 141 17.50 26.89 5.27
CA GLY A 141 17.65 25.51 5.76
C GLY A 141 16.40 24.68 5.45
N VAL A 142 16.57 23.51 4.82
CA VAL A 142 15.49 22.51 4.69
C VAL A 142 15.35 21.77 6.01
N VAL A 143 14.23 21.93 6.70
CA VAL A 143 13.92 21.14 7.90
C VAL A 143 13.20 19.86 7.46
N LEU A 144 13.86 18.72 7.63
CA LEU A 144 13.25 17.41 7.41
C LEU A 144 12.52 16.95 8.68
N VAL A 145 11.21 16.73 8.57
CA VAL A 145 10.41 16.16 9.64
C VAL A 145 10.02 14.73 9.24
N PRO A 146 10.60 13.70 9.86
CA PRO A 146 10.25 12.32 9.55
C PRO A 146 8.78 12.06 9.93
N ARG A 147 8.08 11.34 9.05
CA ARG A 147 6.69 10.96 9.24
C ARG A 147 6.50 9.49 8.90
N ILE A 148 5.93 8.71 9.82
CA ILE A 148 5.46 7.36 9.54
C ILE A 148 3.96 7.43 9.28
N THR A 149 3.51 6.71 8.26
CA THR A 149 2.10 6.68 7.86
C THR A 149 1.51 5.30 8.10
N ILE A 150 0.44 5.24 8.87
CA ILE A 150 -0.38 4.05 9.10
C ILE A 150 -1.55 4.10 8.14
N LEU A 151 -1.72 3.08 7.32
CA LEU A 151 -2.90 2.94 6.46
C LEU A 151 -4.05 2.37 7.27
N VAL A 152 -5.24 2.95 7.12
CA VAL A 152 -6.46 2.49 7.78
C VAL A 152 -7.46 2.09 6.71
N LYS A 153 -8.01 0.89 6.87
CA LYS A 153 -9.09 0.35 6.04
C LYS A 153 -10.27 -0.01 6.93
N GLN A 154 -11.47 0.32 6.51
CA GLN A 154 -12.72 -0.11 7.11
C GLN A 154 -13.54 -0.85 6.06
N SER A 155 -13.91 -2.12 6.32
CA SER A 155 -14.77 -2.92 5.46
C SER A 155 -15.81 -3.61 6.33
N PRO A 156 -17.12 -3.27 6.20
CA PRO A 156 -18.18 -3.91 6.97
C PRO A 156 -18.22 -5.43 6.73
N ARG A 157 -18.42 -6.23 7.77
CA ARG A 157 -18.49 -7.70 7.69
C ARG A 157 -19.67 -8.18 6.83
N ASN A 158 -20.79 -7.49 6.95
CA ASN A 158 -22.03 -7.85 6.29
C ASN A 158 -22.16 -7.34 4.85
N ASN A 159 -21.15 -6.62 4.33
CA ASN A 159 -21.15 -6.20 2.94
C ASN A 159 -20.59 -7.31 2.04
N SER A 160 -21.45 -7.90 1.22
CA SER A 160 -21.10 -8.95 0.25
C SER A 160 -20.99 -8.45 -1.20
N ASN A 161 -21.05 -7.14 -1.44
CA ASN A 161 -20.93 -6.57 -2.78
C ASN A 161 -19.49 -6.55 -3.28
N TYR A 162 -19.02 -7.72 -3.71
CA TYR A 162 -17.73 -7.91 -4.38
C TYR A 162 -17.96 -7.98 -5.88
N LYS A 163 -17.41 -7.05 -6.66
CA LYS A 163 -17.57 -7.03 -8.11
C LYS A 163 -16.34 -6.40 -8.77
N ALA A 164 -15.71 -7.15 -9.67
CA ALA A 164 -14.58 -6.66 -10.42
C ALA A 164 -14.58 -7.14 -11.87
N THR A 165 -13.91 -6.41 -12.74
CA THR A 165 -13.71 -6.76 -14.15
C THR A 165 -12.25 -6.62 -14.53
N VAL A 166 -11.82 -7.41 -15.53
CA VAL A 166 -10.51 -7.30 -16.17
C VAL A 166 -10.69 -7.05 -17.66
N LYS A 167 -9.94 -6.09 -18.22
CA LYS A 167 -10.07 -5.68 -19.64
C LYS A 167 -8.71 -5.25 -20.19
N GLY A 168 -8.64 -5.14 -21.53
CA GLY A 168 -7.55 -4.46 -22.22
C GLY A 168 -6.22 -5.21 -22.22
N LEU A 169 -6.27 -6.55 -22.34
CA LEU A 169 -5.03 -7.34 -22.48
C LEU A 169 -4.27 -6.91 -23.73
N LYS A 170 -3.07 -6.39 -23.52
CA LYS A 170 -2.17 -5.95 -24.60
C LYS A 170 -0.72 -6.22 -24.25
N GLU A 171 0.10 -6.45 -25.26
CA GLU A 171 1.54 -6.62 -25.10
C GLU A 171 2.23 -5.26 -24.96
N ILE A 172 3.15 -5.16 -23.99
CA ILE A 172 3.96 -3.98 -23.69
C ILE A 172 5.47 -4.30 -23.66
N THR A 173 5.88 -5.46 -24.19
CA THR A 173 7.27 -5.91 -24.28
C THR A 173 8.14 -4.86 -24.96
N LYS A 174 9.28 -4.52 -24.36
CA LYS A 174 10.27 -3.62 -24.96
C LYS A 174 11.35 -4.43 -25.66
N LEU A 175 11.97 -3.82 -26.66
CA LEU A 175 13.10 -4.43 -27.35
C LEU A 175 14.26 -4.69 -26.37
N GLY A 176 14.73 -5.95 -26.33
CA GLY A 176 15.80 -6.38 -25.41
C GLY A 176 15.32 -6.96 -24.08
N ASP A 177 14.02 -6.97 -23.79
CA ASP A 177 13.48 -7.60 -22.59
C ASP A 177 13.68 -9.12 -22.62
N ASN A 178 14.04 -9.70 -21.48
CA ASN A 178 14.22 -11.14 -21.29
C ASN A 178 12.89 -11.91 -21.09
N GLN A 179 11.78 -11.19 -21.00
CA GLN A 179 10.42 -11.74 -20.86
C GLN A 179 9.44 -10.92 -21.68
N ARG A 180 8.38 -11.57 -22.13
CA ARG A 180 7.25 -10.86 -22.74
C ARG A 180 6.36 -10.30 -21.64
N SER A 181 6.04 -9.03 -21.74
CA SER A 181 5.23 -8.31 -20.74
C SER A 181 3.88 -7.93 -21.35
N PHE A 182 2.82 -8.18 -20.58
CA PHE A 182 1.44 -7.87 -20.96
C PHE A 182 0.81 -7.03 -19.85
N GLU A 183 -0.06 -6.15 -20.25
CA GLU A 183 -0.77 -5.26 -19.33
C GLU A 183 -2.26 -5.53 -19.42
N VAL A 184 -2.94 -5.50 -18.27
CA VAL A 184 -4.40 -5.49 -18.16
C VAL A 184 -4.84 -4.44 -17.16
N LEU A 185 -6.09 -3.97 -17.29
CA LEU A 185 -6.75 -3.07 -16.37
C LEU A 185 -7.79 -3.84 -15.57
N VAL A 186 -7.63 -3.85 -14.24
CA VAL A 186 -8.60 -4.40 -13.29
C VAL A 186 -9.39 -3.26 -12.68
N THR A 187 -10.72 -3.32 -12.77
CA THR A 187 -11.63 -2.30 -12.21
C THR A 187 -12.50 -2.94 -11.13
N ASN A 188 -12.53 -2.33 -9.95
CA ASN A 188 -13.43 -2.72 -8.88
C ASN A 188 -14.70 -1.85 -8.92
N THR A 189 -15.84 -2.49 -9.23
CA THR A 189 -17.17 -1.87 -9.30
C THR A 189 -18.05 -2.25 -8.13
N GLY A 190 -17.51 -2.98 -7.15
CA GLY A 190 -18.17 -3.33 -5.89
C GLY A 190 -17.94 -2.28 -4.80
N ASP A 191 -18.36 -2.61 -3.58
CA ASP A 191 -18.25 -1.74 -2.41
C ASP A 191 -17.18 -2.17 -1.40
N ASN A 192 -16.53 -3.30 -1.66
CA ASN A 192 -15.46 -3.82 -0.81
C ASN A 192 -14.09 -3.69 -1.46
N ILE A 193 -13.05 -3.54 -0.64
CA ILE A 193 -11.67 -3.67 -1.10
C ILE A 193 -11.43 -5.13 -1.47
N ILE A 194 -10.98 -5.40 -2.68
CA ILE A 194 -10.69 -6.75 -3.15
C ILE A 194 -9.18 -6.99 -3.20
N GLU A 195 -8.80 -8.20 -2.80
CA GLU A 195 -7.48 -8.76 -3.05
C GLU A 195 -7.64 -9.84 -4.11
N ALA A 196 -7.11 -9.58 -5.30
CA ALA A 196 -7.31 -10.42 -6.44
C ALA A 196 -6.00 -11.06 -6.91
N ASN A 197 -6.12 -12.21 -7.55
CA ASN A 197 -5.05 -12.85 -8.32
C ASN A 197 -5.36 -12.65 -9.80
N VAL A 198 -4.38 -12.16 -10.55
CA VAL A 198 -4.47 -12.04 -12.01
C VAL A 198 -3.38 -12.90 -12.61
N ASN A 199 -3.74 -13.87 -13.44
CA ASN A 199 -2.78 -14.75 -14.09
C ASN A 199 -3.01 -14.83 -15.60
N LEU A 200 -1.95 -15.17 -16.33
CA LEU A 200 -2.02 -15.53 -17.75
C LEU A 200 -2.27 -17.03 -17.90
N ALA A 201 -3.08 -17.37 -18.89
CA ALA A 201 -3.23 -18.70 -19.45
C ALA A 201 -2.94 -18.62 -20.95
N LEU A 202 -2.03 -19.46 -21.43
CA LEU A 202 -1.63 -19.55 -22.82
C LEU A 202 -2.08 -20.90 -23.37
N ALA A 203 -2.91 -20.90 -24.40
CA ALA A 203 -3.35 -22.11 -25.08
C ALA A 203 -2.80 -22.15 -26.51
N ASP A 204 -2.09 -23.20 -26.85
CA ASP A 204 -1.65 -23.49 -28.22
C ASP A 204 -2.87 -23.88 -29.07
N MET A 205 -3.15 -23.14 -30.13
CA MET A 205 -4.35 -23.34 -30.95
C MET A 205 -4.29 -24.60 -31.83
N GLN A 206 -3.10 -25.21 -32.03
CA GLN A 206 -2.95 -26.43 -32.82
C GLN A 206 -3.09 -27.68 -31.95
N THR A 207 -2.49 -27.65 -30.75
CA THR A 207 -2.40 -28.81 -29.86
C THR A 207 -3.44 -28.80 -28.75
N ALA A 208 -4.13 -27.67 -28.54
CA ALA A 208 -5.02 -27.39 -27.43
C ALA A 208 -4.34 -27.51 -26.04
N LYS A 209 -3.01 -27.52 -25.99
CA LYS A 209 -2.25 -27.55 -24.74
C LYS A 209 -2.34 -26.19 -24.06
N GLU A 210 -2.77 -26.19 -22.80
CA GLU A 210 -2.86 -24.99 -21.97
C GLU A 210 -1.74 -24.96 -20.93
N GLU A 211 -1.17 -23.77 -20.74
CA GLU A 211 -0.18 -23.49 -19.68
C GLU A 211 -0.65 -22.26 -18.88
N LYS A 212 -0.63 -22.38 -17.55
CA LYS A 212 -0.98 -21.30 -16.61
C LYS A 212 0.27 -20.78 -15.93
N PHE A 213 0.35 -19.45 -15.80
CA PHE A 213 1.50 -18.77 -15.23
C PHE A 213 1.20 -18.28 -13.81
N THR A 214 2.27 -17.98 -13.07
CA THR A 214 2.18 -17.51 -11.67
C THR A 214 1.31 -16.27 -11.58
N PRO A 215 0.29 -16.26 -10.70
CA PRO A 215 -0.58 -15.12 -10.53
C PRO A 215 0.14 -13.93 -9.90
N VAL A 216 -0.24 -12.74 -10.33
CA VAL A 216 0.14 -11.47 -9.70
C VAL A 216 -0.97 -11.08 -8.74
N LYS A 217 -0.63 -10.89 -7.47
CA LYS A 217 -1.57 -10.39 -6.45
C LYS A 217 -1.73 -8.88 -6.58
N VAL A 218 -2.97 -8.41 -6.53
CA VAL A 218 -3.30 -7.00 -6.63
C VAL A 218 -4.44 -6.63 -5.66
N THR A 219 -4.29 -5.51 -4.96
CA THR A 219 -5.39 -4.92 -4.17
C THR A 219 -6.06 -3.84 -4.99
N VAL A 220 -7.37 -3.93 -5.17
CA VAL A 220 -8.16 -2.94 -5.91
C VAL A 220 -9.26 -2.39 -5.00
N TYR A 221 -9.21 -1.09 -4.78
CA TYR A 221 -10.17 -0.38 -3.95
C TYR A 221 -11.46 -0.10 -4.73
N PRO A 222 -12.62 0.03 -4.08
CA PRO A 222 -13.87 0.42 -4.72
C PRO A 222 -13.74 1.69 -5.58
N ASP A 223 -14.41 1.70 -6.73
CA ASP A 223 -14.38 2.79 -7.71
C ASP A 223 -12.98 3.09 -8.31
N ASN A 224 -12.00 2.21 -8.08
CA ASN A 224 -10.64 2.38 -8.59
C ASN A 224 -10.27 1.33 -9.63
N GLU A 225 -9.26 1.67 -10.40
CA GLU A 225 -8.64 0.82 -11.40
C GLU A 225 -7.18 0.53 -11.05
N ARG A 226 -6.71 -0.65 -11.46
CA ARG A 226 -5.31 -1.07 -11.27
C ARG A 226 -4.76 -1.63 -12.57
N THR A 227 -3.67 -1.05 -13.03
CA THR A 227 -2.84 -1.63 -14.08
C THR A 227 -2.04 -2.79 -13.51
N VAL A 228 -2.15 -3.96 -14.12
CA VAL A 228 -1.42 -5.17 -13.72
C VAL A 228 -0.54 -5.62 -14.86
N VAL A 229 0.77 -5.76 -14.60
CA VAL A 229 1.73 -6.26 -15.55
C VAL A 229 1.95 -7.76 -15.30
N LEU A 230 1.72 -8.55 -16.35
CA LEU A 230 1.82 -10.00 -16.37
C LEU A 230 2.96 -10.41 -17.30
N LYS A 231 3.65 -11.50 -17.00
CA LYS A 231 4.85 -11.90 -17.72
C LYS A 231 4.75 -13.31 -18.27
N LEU A 232 5.26 -13.49 -19.50
CA LEU A 232 5.51 -14.78 -20.14
C LEU A 232 7.01 -14.97 -20.42
N PRO A 233 7.49 -16.21 -20.58
CA PRO A 233 8.82 -16.47 -21.12
C PRO A 233 9.03 -15.75 -22.46
N ALA A 234 10.24 -15.24 -22.71
CA ALA A 234 10.56 -14.56 -23.96
C ALA A 234 10.52 -15.52 -25.16
N LYS A 235 10.91 -16.77 -24.94
CA LYS A 235 10.98 -17.80 -25.99
C LYS A 235 9.73 -18.67 -25.93
N LEU A 236 8.84 -18.47 -26.88
CA LEU A 236 7.75 -19.37 -27.21
C LEU A 236 8.06 -20.02 -28.57
N ASN A 237 7.57 -21.22 -28.78
CA ASN A 237 7.65 -21.86 -30.09
C ASN A 237 6.85 -21.06 -31.12
N LYS A 238 7.27 -21.15 -32.41
CA LYS A 238 6.48 -20.55 -33.50
C LYS A 238 5.09 -21.16 -33.54
N GLY A 239 4.07 -20.31 -33.62
CA GLY A 239 2.69 -20.78 -33.65
C GLY A 239 1.68 -19.69 -33.33
N LYS A 240 0.40 -20.09 -33.31
CA LYS A 240 -0.73 -19.24 -32.90
C LYS A 240 -1.25 -19.68 -31.57
N TYR A 241 -1.43 -18.73 -30.68
CA TYR A 241 -1.83 -18.95 -29.30
C TYR A 241 -3.04 -18.09 -28.95
N ALA A 242 -3.93 -18.63 -28.13
CA ALA A 242 -4.89 -17.83 -27.39
C ALA A 242 -4.28 -17.49 -26.02
N LEU A 243 -4.11 -16.20 -25.76
CA LEU A 243 -3.63 -15.69 -24.48
C LEU A 243 -4.79 -15.08 -23.73
N ALA A 244 -5.05 -15.56 -22.51
CA ALA A 244 -6.10 -15.05 -21.63
C ALA A 244 -5.48 -14.50 -20.35
N ALA A 245 -5.98 -13.37 -19.88
CA ALA A 245 -5.79 -12.90 -18.51
C ALA A 245 -7.03 -13.23 -17.69
N ILE A 246 -6.83 -13.94 -16.59
CA ILE A 246 -7.88 -14.44 -15.70
C ILE A 246 -7.80 -13.71 -14.37
N LEU A 247 -8.91 -13.14 -13.94
CA LEU A 247 -9.08 -12.44 -12.68
C LEU A 247 -9.87 -13.32 -11.71
N ASP A 248 -9.23 -13.71 -10.62
CA ASP A 248 -9.85 -14.40 -9.49
C ASP A 248 -9.75 -13.50 -8.24
N TYR A 249 -10.88 -13.04 -7.74
CA TYR A 249 -10.96 -12.22 -6.53
C TYR A 249 -11.74 -12.91 -5.40
N GLY A 250 -11.95 -14.22 -5.51
CA GLY A 250 -12.55 -15.04 -4.46
C GLY A 250 -14.01 -14.70 -4.17
N HIS A 251 -14.39 -14.79 -2.90
CA HIS A 251 -15.73 -14.45 -2.40
C HIS A 251 -16.89 -15.18 -3.11
N ARG A 252 -16.62 -16.38 -3.67
CA ARG A 252 -17.59 -17.18 -4.46
C ARG A 252 -18.12 -16.44 -5.70
N GLN A 253 -17.39 -15.47 -6.21
CA GLN A 253 -17.74 -14.74 -7.42
C GLN A 253 -17.18 -15.46 -8.66
N PRO A 254 -17.84 -15.35 -9.82
CA PRO A 254 -17.31 -15.87 -11.08
C PRO A 254 -15.97 -15.22 -11.43
N MET A 255 -15.04 -16.00 -11.96
CA MET A 255 -13.78 -15.47 -12.48
C MET A 255 -14.06 -14.55 -13.68
N GLY A 256 -13.36 -13.41 -13.71
CA GLY A 256 -13.36 -12.53 -14.88
C GLY A 256 -12.27 -12.94 -15.86
N GLY A 257 -12.43 -12.58 -17.14
CA GLY A 257 -11.41 -12.86 -18.14
C GLY A 257 -11.42 -11.89 -19.32
N THR A 258 -10.26 -11.72 -19.93
CA THR A 258 -10.07 -11.04 -21.23
C THR A 258 -9.00 -11.80 -22.01
N GLN A 259 -9.11 -11.81 -23.35
CA GLN A 259 -8.21 -12.60 -24.18
C GLN A 259 -7.75 -11.85 -25.41
N MET A 260 -6.64 -12.30 -25.99
CA MET A 260 -6.10 -11.86 -27.25
C MET A 260 -5.49 -13.04 -28.01
N LEU A 261 -5.37 -12.91 -29.34
CA LEU A 261 -4.59 -13.82 -30.15
C LEU A 261 -3.12 -13.36 -30.15
N LEU A 262 -2.22 -14.31 -30.00
CA LEU A 262 -0.79 -14.09 -30.00
C LEU A 262 -0.16 -14.94 -31.12
N GLU A 263 0.51 -14.31 -32.08
CA GLU A 263 1.25 -14.99 -33.13
C GLU A 263 2.75 -14.86 -32.88
N VAL A 264 3.44 -15.99 -32.83
CA VAL A 264 4.90 -16.06 -32.66
C VAL A 264 5.48 -16.52 -34.00
N LYS A 265 6.25 -15.64 -34.66
CA LYS A 265 6.86 -15.86 -35.99
C LYS A 265 8.23 -16.51 -35.90
#